data_ddb2f2c27dfa33d1b0248b1e0fb0d5b7
#
_entry.id   ddb2f2c27dfa33d1b0248b1e0fb0d5b7
#
_cell.length_a   1.000
_cell.length_b   1.000
_cell.length_c   1.000
_cell.angle_alpha   90.00
_cell.angle_beta   90.00
_cell.angle_gamma   90.00
#
_symmetry.space_group_name_H-M   'P 1'
#
loop_
_entity.id
_entity.type
_entity.pdbx_description
1 polymer ?
#
loop_
_entity_poly.entity_id
_entity_poly.type
_entity_poly.pdbx_seq_one_letter_code
_entity_poly.pdbx_strand_id
1 'polypeptide(L)'
;MTEAAEEPAPPTIGVDLGATNVRGGVVDRSGSILAELRDHTGDDGADVIPTTAALVGRLRTDFPAVAAVGVGAAGLVDRDGDVQYAPNIPAFRRTPLREELGNAIGLPVVVDNDANAAAWGEIVHGAARGALYALMVTLGSGIGGGIVARGRVIRGAHGFAAEVGHFQIDPNGPMCACGEPGHWEAFASGHALGRMGREWAAAGRAPGVLARAGGDVEAVTGVHVGDSAQGGEADGRALLDEYAELVAVGLAGLANILDPERIVISGGLVELGDTLLAPVRAAFARRIEGSAYRPRIDIVPAALGEQAGVIGAAARARDLEPGESGVWTK
;
A
#
# COMPACT_ATOMS: atom_id res chain seq x y z
N MET A 1 15.68 -42.10 -18.78
CA MET A 1 16.12 -41.02 -17.88
C MET A 1 14.83 -40.35 -17.37
N THR A 2 14.41 -40.74 -16.19
CA THR A 2 13.28 -40.10 -15.50
C THR A 2 13.78 -38.73 -15.02
N GLU A 3 13.21 -37.66 -15.57
CA GLU A 3 13.36 -36.32 -14.96
C GLU A 3 12.98 -36.44 -13.49
N ALA A 4 13.95 -36.21 -12.62
CA ALA A 4 13.67 -36.05 -11.21
C ALA A 4 12.74 -34.84 -11.11
N ALA A 5 11.52 -35.03 -10.60
CA ALA A 5 10.64 -33.94 -10.27
C ALA A 5 11.41 -33.05 -9.27
N GLU A 6 11.73 -31.83 -9.67
CA GLU A 6 12.28 -30.83 -8.75
C GLU A 6 11.34 -30.74 -7.55
N GLU A 7 11.86 -31.00 -6.36
CA GLU A 7 11.08 -30.75 -5.13
C GLU A 7 10.57 -29.31 -5.16
N PRO A 8 9.29 -29.12 -4.87
CA PRO A 8 8.74 -27.75 -4.85
C PRO A 8 9.53 -26.91 -3.85
N ALA A 9 10.04 -25.76 -4.28
CA ALA A 9 10.77 -24.84 -3.41
C ALA A 9 9.94 -24.54 -2.16
N PRO A 10 10.57 -24.49 -0.97
CA PRO A 10 9.88 -24.31 0.30
C PRO A 10 9.06 -23.01 0.30
N PRO A 11 7.91 -23.00 0.99
CA PRO A 11 7.13 -21.78 1.15
C PRO A 11 7.89 -20.77 2.01
N THR A 12 7.50 -19.50 1.91
CA THR A 12 8.03 -18.41 2.72
C THR A 12 6.92 -17.79 3.55
N ILE A 13 7.26 -17.15 4.67
CA ILE A 13 6.31 -16.35 5.42
C ILE A 13 6.43 -14.89 4.99
N GLY A 14 5.29 -14.28 4.67
CA GLY A 14 5.16 -12.84 4.56
C GLY A 14 4.46 -12.27 5.77
N VAL A 15 4.92 -11.13 6.24
CA VAL A 15 4.34 -10.38 7.35
C VAL A 15 4.02 -8.97 6.86
N ASP A 16 2.80 -8.53 7.12
CA ASP A 16 2.35 -7.15 6.96
C ASP A 16 2.19 -6.54 8.35
N LEU A 17 3.04 -5.57 8.66
CA LEU A 17 3.20 -5.00 9.99
C LEU A 17 2.66 -3.57 10.00
N GLY A 18 1.41 -3.43 10.41
CA GLY A 18 0.74 -2.15 10.63
C GLY A 18 0.90 -1.62 12.05
N ALA A 19 0.29 -0.46 12.32
CA ALA A 19 0.39 0.25 13.59
C ALA A 19 -0.20 -0.53 14.78
N THR A 20 -1.30 -1.24 14.58
CA THR A 20 -2.06 -1.91 15.65
C THR A 20 -2.19 -3.41 15.44
N ASN A 21 -1.91 -3.89 14.25
CA ASN A 21 -2.09 -5.29 13.88
C ASN A 21 -0.90 -5.77 13.08
N VAL A 22 -0.55 -7.03 13.29
CA VAL A 22 0.35 -7.79 12.45
C VAL A 22 -0.42 -8.91 11.78
N ARG A 23 -0.25 -9.05 10.47
CA ARG A 23 -0.78 -10.14 9.66
C ARG A 23 0.38 -10.94 9.11
N GLY A 24 0.37 -12.25 9.25
CA GLY A 24 1.37 -13.12 8.67
C GLY A 24 0.73 -14.26 7.90
N GLY A 25 1.35 -14.65 6.79
CA GLY A 25 0.87 -15.76 5.97
C GLY A 25 2.00 -16.60 5.43
N VAL A 26 1.77 -17.91 5.36
CA VAL A 26 2.62 -18.85 4.64
C VAL A 26 2.21 -18.82 3.18
N VAL A 27 3.13 -18.48 2.29
CA VAL A 27 2.85 -18.26 0.87
C VAL A 27 3.70 -19.21 0.04
N ASP A 28 3.07 -19.95 -0.86
CA ASP A 28 3.75 -20.83 -1.80
C ASP A 28 4.33 -20.04 -3.01
N ARG A 29 4.99 -20.77 -3.91
CA ARG A 29 5.63 -20.18 -5.09
C ARG A 29 4.63 -19.57 -6.08
N SER A 30 3.39 -20.01 -6.07
CA SER A 30 2.32 -19.48 -6.92
C SER A 30 1.72 -18.18 -6.41
N GLY A 31 2.06 -17.77 -5.16
CA GLY A 31 1.44 -16.66 -4.46
C GLY A 31 0.20 -17.04 -3.67
N SER A 32 -0.13 -18.34 -3.57
CA SER A 32 -1.26 -18.82 -2.78
C SER A 32 -0.93 -18.80 -1.30
N ILE A 33 -1.83 -18.26 -0.49
CA ILE A 33 -1.72 -18.28 0.97
C ILE A 33 -2.19 -19.64 1.48
N LEU A 34 -1.27 -20.41 2.08
CA LEU A 34 -1.54 -21.73 2.65
C LEU A 34 -2.09 -21.67 4.07
N ALA A 35 -1.68 -20.65 4.84
CA ALA A 35 -2.18 -20.35 6.18
C ALA A 35 -1.99 -18.86 6.47
N GLU A 36 -2.90 -18.29 7.25
CA GLU A 36 -2.85 -16.87 7.63
C GLU A 36 -3.21 -16.72 9.11
N LEU A 37 -2.50 -15.86 9.81
CA LEU A 37 -2.79 -15.45 11.19
C LEU A 37 -2.77 -13.93 11.30
N ARG A 38 -3.51 -13.43 12.30
CA ARG A 38 -3.52 -12.00 12.68
C ARG A 38 -3.42 -11.89 14.19
N ASP A 39 -2.64 -10.93 14.66
CA ASP A 39 -2.52 -10.58 16.06
C ASP A 39 -2.52 -9.06 16.24
N HIS A 40 -2.80 -8.60 17.44
CA HIS A 40 -2.75 -7.20 17.82
C HIS A 40 -1.38 -6.89 18.45
N THR A 41 -0.74 -5.78 18.01
CA THR A 41 0.63 -5.40 18.41
C THR A 41 0.68 -4.43 19.61
N GLY A 42 -0.46 -4.15 20.24
CA GLY A 42 -0.57 -3.07 21.22
C GLY A 42 -0.69 -1.69 20.58
N ASP A 43 -1.18 -0.72 21.33
CA ASP A 43 -1.47 0.62 20.80
C ASP A 43 -0.23 1.49 20.63
N ASP A 44 0.87 1.17 21.32
CA ASP A 44 2.15 1.89 21.27
C ASP A 44 3.22 1.19 20.40
N GLY A 45 2.94 -0.03 19.93
CA GLY A 45 3.86 -0.84 19.14
C GLY A 45 5.03 -1.46 19.93
N ALA A 46 5.01 -1.39 21.26
CA ALA A 46 6.09 -1.95 22.10
C ALA A 46 6.21 -3.47 21.98
N ASP A 47 5.09 -4.15 21.71
CA ASP A 47 5.02 -5.60 21.58
C ASP A 47 5.17 -6.12 20.15
N VAL A 48 5.50 -5.25 19.18
CA VAL A 48 5.58 -5.63 17.75
C VAL A 48 6.53 -6.80 17.52
N ILE A 49 7.74 -6.76 18.06
CA ILE A 49 8.74 -7.80 17.83
C ILE A 49 8.34 -9.13 18.46
N PRO A 50 8.02 -9.21 19.75
CA PRO A 50 7.60 -10.48 20.36
C PRO A 50 6.30 -11.02 19.74
N THR A 51 5.33 -10.18 19.42
CA THR A 51 4.08 -10.60 18.77
C THR A 51 4.35 -11.18 17.39
N THR A 52 5.18 -10.49 16.56
CA THR A 52 5.55 -10.97 15.23
C THR A 52 6.30 -12.30 15.31
N ALA A 53 7.26 -12.43 16.23
CA ALA A 53 8.01 -13.67 16.40
C ALA A 53 7.10 -14.82 16.86
N ALA A 54 6.17 -14.59 17.77
CA ALA A 54 5.20 -15.58 18.21
C ALA A 54 4.25 -16.01 17.07
N LEU A 55 3.76 -15.06 16.27
CA LEU A 55 2.92 -15.33 15.10
C LEU A 55 3.67 -16.20 14.07
N VAL A 56 4.91 -15.85 13.73
CA VAL A 56 5.76 -16.64 12.84
C VAL A 56 6.01 -18.02 13.42
N GLY A 57 6.29 -18.14 14.73
CA GLY A 57 6.47 -19.42 15.42
C GLY A 57 5.25 -20.34 15.28
N ARG A 58 4.04 -19.82 15.44
CA ARG A 58 2.80 -20.59 15.23
C ARG A 58 2.63 -21.06 13.78
N LEU A 59 2.87 -20.18 12.80
CA LEU A 59 2.80 -20.55 11.38
C LEU A 59 3.80 -21.66 11.03
N ARG A 60 5.00 -21.62 11.60
CA ARG A 60 6.05 -22.64 11.36
C ARG A 60 5.73 -24.00 11.98
N THR A 61 4.86 -24.07 12.97
CA THR A 61 4.46 -25.34 13.59
C THR A 61 3.89 -26.30 12.54
N ASP A 62 3.05 -25.79 11.65
CA ASP A 62 2.42 -26.58 10.57
C ASP A 62 3.26 -26.57 9.27
N PHE A 63 4.19 -25.62 9.12
CA PHE A 63 5.03 -25.44 7.95
C PHE A 63 6.53 -25.37 8.31
N PRO A 64 7.13 -26.45 8.82
CA PRO A 64 8.53 -26.47 9.30
C PRO A 64 9.56 -26.24 8.19
N ALA A 65 9.16 -26.41 6.92
CA ALA A 65 10.06 -26.19 5.77
C ALA A 65 10.25 -24.69 5.43
N VAL A 66 9.55 -23.76 6.10
CA VAL A 66 9.75 -22.33 5.89
C VAL A 66 11.18 -21.94 6.25
N ALA A 67 11.90 -21.35 5.27
CA ALA A 67 13.32 -21.03 5.37
C ALA A 67 13.64 -19.55 5.54
N ALA A 68 12.69 -18.64 5.27
CA ALA A 68 12.88 -17.21 5.35
C ALA A 68 11.56 -16.47 5.62
N VAL A 69 11.65 -15.25 6.14
CA VAL A 69 10.53 -14.36 6.46
C VAL A 69 10.74 -13.01 5.78
N GLY A 70 9.73 -12.54 5.07
CA GLY A 70 9.67 -11.16 4.58
C GLY A 70 8.71 -10.33 5.42
N VAL A 71 9.03 -9.07 5.64
CA VAL A 71 8.23 -8.15 6.43
C VAL A 71 8.02 -6.86 5.64
N GLY A 72 6.76 -6.47 5.43
CA GLY A 72 6.36 -5.13 5.01
C GLY A 72 6.05 -4.32 6.27
N ALA A 73 6.81 -3.28 6.55
CA ALA A 73 6.65 -2.46 7.74
C ALA A 73 6.21 -1.04 7.38
N ALA A 74 5.24 -0.51 8.12
CA ALA A 74 4.83 0.88 7.96
C ALA A 74 5.96 1.83 8.38
N GLY A 75 6.17 2.90 7.59
CA GLY A 75 7.16 3.95 7.85
C GLY A 75 8.36 3.94 6.92
N LEU A 76 9.37 4.75 7.26
CA LEU A 76 10.61 4.87 6.48
C LEU A 76 11.56 3.71 6.81
N VAL A 77 11.63 2.74 5.93
CA VAL A 77 12.52 1.58 6.04
C VAL A 77 13.74 1.79 5.16
N ASP A 78 14.93 1.71 5.75
CA ASP A 78 16.16 1.85 4.99
C ASP A 78 16.61 0.53 4.32
N ARG A 79 17.76 0.60 3.63
CA ARG A 79 18.29 -0.55 2.89
C ARG A 79 18.79 -1.69 3.78
N ASP A 80 19.10 -1.39 5.03
CA ASP A 80 19.53 -2.39 6.01
C ASP A 80 18.34 -3.08 6.69
N GLY A 81 17.11 -2.61 6.40
CA GLY A 81 15.86 -3.11 6.97
C GLY A 81 15.58 -2.53 8.36
N ASP A 82 16.16 -1.37 8.65
CA ASP A 82 15.92 -0.63 9.87
C ASP A 82 14.79 0.38 9.63
N VAL A 83 13.87 0.47 10.59
CA VAL A 83 12.81 1.49 10.54
C VAL A 83 13.32 2.76 11.19
N GLN A 84 13.57 3.77 10.35
CA GLN A 84 14.09 5.05 10.81
C GLN A 84 13.00 5.88 11.51
N TYR A 85 11.77 5.79 11.01
CA TYR A 85 10.62 6.51 11.57
C TYR A 85 9.31 5.90 11.08
N ALA A 86 8.35 5.71 11.99
CA ALA A 86 6.99 5.35 11.68
C ALA A 86 6.02 6.26 12.45
N PRO A 87 5.25 7.14 11.79
CA PRO A 87 4.42 8.12 12.48
C PRO A 87 3.36 7.48 13.38
N ASN A 88 2.85 6.32 12.98
CA ASN A 88 1.77 5.62 13.66
C ASN A 88 2.25 4.49 14.60
N ILE A 89 3.58 4.29 14.73
CA ILE A 89 4.19 3.30 15.63
C ILE A 89 5.27 4.00 16.45
N PRO A 90 4.92 4.57 17.62
CA PRO A 90 5.86 5.38 18.43
C PRO A 90 7.15 4.65 18.81
N ALA A 91 7.09 3.33 18.98
CA ALA A 91 8.25 2.49 19.28
C ALA A 91 9.26 2.42 18.11
N PHE A 92 8.84 2.72 16.88
CA PHE A 92 9.70 2.63 15.70
C PHE A 92 10.44 3.95 15.45
N ARG A 93 11.60 4.11 16.11
CA ARG A 93 12.52 5.22 15.92
C ARG A 93 13.94 4.69 15.89
N ARG A 94 14.54 4.58 14.70
CA ARG A 94 15.88 3.98 14.47
C ARG A 94 15.94 2.56 15.04
N THR A 95 14.91 1.78 14.75
CA THR A 95 14.77 0.41 15.23
C THR A 95 15.42 -0.54 14.23
N PRO A 96 16.40 -1.36 14.64
CA PRO A 96 17.03 -2.36 13.78
C PRO A 96 16.11 -3.57 13.60
N LEU A 97 14.93 -3.34 12.96
CA LEU A 97 13.83 -4.27 12.92
C LEU A 97 14.21 -5.61 12.30
N ARG A 98 15.00 -5.60 11.21
CA ARG A 98 15.46 -6.81 10.56
C ARG A 98 16.31 -7.68 11.49
N GLU A 99 17.26 -7.06 12.20
CA GLU A 99 18.15 -7.77 13.12
C GLU A 99 17.38 -8.31 14.33
N GLU A 100 16.54 -7.50 14.95
CA GLU A 100 15.76 -7.88 16.13
C GLU A 100 14.78 -9.02 15.81
N LEU A 101 14.05 -8.94 14.69
CA LEU A 101 13.19 -10.03 14.25
C LEU A 101 13.97 -11.27 13.86
N GLY A 102 15.09 -11.13 13.15
CA GLY A 102 15.96 -12.24 12.79
C GLY A 102 16.44 -13.01 14.01
N ASN A 103 16.87 -12.30 15.05
CA ASN A 103 17.29 -12.90 16.33
C ASN A 103 16.13 -13.58 17.07
N ALA A 104 14.94 -12.95 17.09
CA ALA A 104 13.77 -13.49 17.78
C ALA A 104 13.18 -14.72 17.07
N ILE A 105 13.18 -14.74 15.73
CA ILE A 105 12.57 -15.78 14.88
C ILE A 105 13.55 -16.94 14.64
N GLY A 106 14.85 -16.65 14.58
CA GLY A 106 15.88 -17.63 14.25
C GLY A 106 15.90 -18.03 12.76
N LEU A 107 15.46 -17.15 11.86
CA LEU A 107 15.49 -17.31 10.41
C LEU A 107 16.01 -16.03 9.74
N PRO A 108 16.48 -16.10 8.49
CA PRO A 108 16.73 -14.94 7.66
C PRO A 108 15.45 -14.09 7.53
N VAL A 109 15.59 -12.79 7.78
CA VAL A 109 14.49 -11.81 7.65
C VAL A 109 14.91 -10.74 6.66
N VAL A 110 13.99 -10.38 5.75
CA VAL A 110 14.11 -9.18 4.92
C VAL A 110 12.96 -8.24 5.29
N VAL A 111 13.29 -6.96 5.47
CA VAL A 111 12.29 -5.92 5.78
C VAL A 111 12.26 -4.91 4.64
N ASP A 112 11.07 -4.50 4.26
CA ASP A 112 10.81 -3.44 3.27
C ASP A 112 9.68 -2.54 3.79
N ASN A 113 9.48 -1.40 3.17
CA ASN A 113 8.28 -0.61 3.42
C ASN A 113 7.02 -1.39 2.97
N ASP A 114 5.90 -1.21 3.67
CA ASP A 114 4.63 -1.91 3.44
C ASP A 114 4.06 -1.70 2.02
N ALA A 115 4.09 -0.45 1.51
CA ALA A 115 3.63 -0.15 0.16
C ALA A 115 4.57 -0.74 -0.91
N ASN A 116 5.88 -0.77 -0.66
CA ASN A 116 6.85 -1.45 -1.52
C ASN A 116 6.61 -2.97 -1.55
N ALA A 117 6.32 -3.57 -0.40
CA ALA A 117 5.97 -4.99 -0.32
C ALA A 117 4.70 -5.29 -1.12
N ALA A 118 3.64 -4.49 -0.92
CA ALA A 118 2.40 -4.63 -1.67
C ALA A 118 2.61 -4.45 -3.18
N ALA A 119 3.41 -3.46 -3.60
CA ALA A 119 3.76 -3.26 -5.01
C ALA A 119 4.50 -4.47 -5.60
N TRP A 120 5.40 -5.08 -4.82
CA TRP A 120 6.08 -6.30 -5.23
C TRP A 120 5.11 -7.46 -5.40
N GLY A 121 4.15 -7.61 -4.49
CA GLY A 121 3.06 -8.60 -4.61
C GLY A 121 2.28 -8.44 -5.91
N GLU A 122 1.85 -7.24 -6.23
CA GLU A 122 1.09 -6.94 -7.45
C GLU A 122 1.92 -7.16 -8.74
N ILE A 123 3.23 -6.95 -8.71
CA ILE A 123 4.13 -7.23 -9.85
C ILE A 123 4.30 -8.73 -10.07
N VAL A 124 4.47 -9.50 -9.00
CA VAL A 124 4.77 -10.93 -9.13
C VAL A 124 3.50 -11.76 -9.36
N HIS A 125 2.43 -11.44 -8.64
CA HIS A 125 1.22 -12.27 -8.58
C HIS A 125 -0.09 -11.55 -8.90
N GLY A 126 -0.09 -10.21 -9.02
CA GLY A 126 -1.30 -9.41 -9.12
C GLY A 126 -1.49 -8.62 -10.41
N ALA A 127 -2.13 -7.46 -10.29
CA ALA A 127 -2.60 -6.63 -11.40
C ALA A 127 -1.46 -6.02 -12.24
N ALA A 128 -0.23 -5.92 -11.70
CA ALA A 128 0.94 -5.42 -12.42
C ALA A 128 1.80 -6.53 -13.03
N ARG A 129 1.35 -7.78 -12.98
CA ARG A 129 2.10 -8.91 -13.53
C ARG A 129 2.45 -8.70 -15.00
N GLY A 130 3.73 -8.87 -15.32
CA GLY A 130 4.29 -8.72 -16.67
C GLY A 130 4.65 -7.28 -17.06
N ALA A 131 4.30 -6.27 -16.26
CA ALA A 131 4.74 -4.90 -16.50
C ALA A 131 6.20 -4.71 -16.05
N LEU A 132 6.99 -4.07 -16.89
CA LEU A 132 8.37 -3.66 -16.52
C LEU A 132 8.38 -2.30 -15.83
N TYR A 133 7.40 -1.45 -16.12
CA TYR A 133 7.23 -0.13 -15.50
C TYR A 133 5.81 0.01 -14.98
N ALA A 134 5.67 0.08 -13.67
CA ALA A 134 4.37 0.24 -13.02
C ALA A 134 4.46 1.22 -11.85
N LEU A 135 3.35 1.90 -11.60
CA LEU A 135 3.14 2.70 -10.41
C LEU A 135 2.00 2.05 -9.61
N MET A 136 2.25 1.73 -8.35
CA MET A 136 1.18 1.39 -7.42
C MET A 136 0.89 2.59 -6.53
N VAL A 137 -0.38 2.88 -6.31
CA VAL A 137 -0.86 3.94 -5.40
C VAL A 137 -1.91 3.35 -4.49
N THR A 138 -1.68 3.45 -3.20
CA THR A 138 -2.64 3.05 -2.17
C THR A 138 -3.49 4.25 -1.77
N LEU A 139 -4.79 4.20 -2.06
CA LEU A 139 -5.78 5.19 -1.64
C LEU A 139 -6.52 4.65 -0.41
N GLY A 140 -5.99 4.97 0.76
CA GLY A 140 -6.53 4.59 2.07
C GLY A 140 -6.78 5.81 2.95
N SER A 141 -6.57 5.68 4.27
CA SER A 141 -6.57 6.83 5.20
C SER A 141 -5.58 7.91 4.76
N GLY A 142 -4.39 7.50 4.28
CA GLY A 142 -3.41 8.30 3.59
C GLY A 142 -3.20 7.85 2.15
N ILE A 143 -2.08 8.28 1.54
CA ILE A 143 -1.62 7.86 0.21
C ILE A 143 -0.22 7.26 0.33
N GLY A 144 -0.10 5.97 0.09
CA GLY A 144 1.18 5.30 -0.10
C GLY A 144 1.44 4.97 -1.58
N GLY A 145 2.62 4.44 -1.86
CA GLY A 145 2.91 3.99 -3.21
C GLY A 145 4.15 3.13 -3.35
N GLY A 146 4.27 2.51 -4.52
CA GLY A 146 5.44 1.78 -4.92
C GLY A 146 5.73 2.01 -6.40
N ILE A 147 6.99 2.22 -6.72
CA ILE A 147 7.44 2.47 -8.10
C ILE A 147 8.20 1.24 -8.58
N VAL A 148 7.82 0.76 -9.74
CA VAL A 148 8.51 -0.35 -10.41
C VAL A 148 9.14 0.15 -11.71
N ALA A 149 10.42 -0.11 -11.87
CA ALA A 149 11.15 0.14 -13.10
C ALA A 149 12.03 -1.06 -13.46
N ARG A 150 11.96 -1.48 -14.73
CA ARG A 150 12.63 -2.67 -15.24
C ARG A 150 12.30 -3.94 -14.43
N GLY A 151 11.04 -4.06 -14.02
CA GLY A 151 10.53 -5.20 -13.26
C GLY A 151 11.05 -5.28 -11.81
N ARG A 152 11.58 -4.18 -11.25
CA ARG A 152 12.10 -4.11 -9.87
C ARG A 152 11.51 -2.92 -9.14
N VAL A 153 11.20 -3.08 -7.85
CA VAL A 153 10.77 -1.97 -7.00
C VAL A 153 11.92 -0.99 -6.77
N ILE A 154 11.65 0.28 -7.00
CA ILE A 154 12.61 1.39 -6.81
C ILE A 154 12.56 1.83 -5.35
N ARG A 155 13.64 1.61 -4.63
CA ARG A 155 13.77 1.97 -3.20
C ARG A 155 14.60 3.23 -2.98
N GLY A 156 15.25 3.74 -4.03
CA GLY A 156 16.14 4.91 -3.93
C GLY A 156 17.48 4.58 -3.27
N ALA A 157 18.28 5.61 -3.01
CA ALA A 157 19.63 5.47 -2.46
C ALA A 157 19.63 4.96 -1.01
N HIS A 158 18.62 5.34 -0.24
CA HIS A 158 18.54 5.08 1.21
C HIS A 158 17.36 4.19 1.63
N GLY A 159 16.50 3.74 0.69
CA GLY A 159 15.31 2.97 0.99
C GLY A 159 14.01 3.79 0.96
N PHE A 160 14.08 5.11 0.90
CA PHE A 160 12.96 6.04 1.13
C PHE A 160 12.28 6.54 -0.13
N ALA A 161 12.47 5.93 -1.28
CA ALA A 161 11.76 6.33 -2.49
C ALA A 161 10.29 5.89 -2.44
N ALA A 162 9.49 6.52 -3.30
CA ALA A 162 8.06 6.24 -3.50
C ALA A 162 7.12 6.78 -2.40
N GLU A 163 7.56 7.74 -1.60
CA GLU A 163 6.69 8.52 -0.73
C GLU A 163 5.77 9.47 -1.53
N VAL A 164 4.99 8.86 -2.45
CA VAL A 164 4.23 9.58 -3.47
C VAL A 164 3.09 10.43 -2.91
N GLY A 165 2.60 10.12 -1.71
CA GLY A 165 1.60 10.95 -1.01
C GLY A 165 2.14 12.31 -0.58
N HIS A 166 3.47 12.41 -0.39
CA HIS A 166 4.11 13.60 0.19
C HIS A 166 4.71 14.57 -0.84
N PHE A 167 4.55 14.33 -2.16
CA PHE A 167 4.92 15.39 -3.10
C PHE A 167 3.89 16.53 -3.07
N GLN A 168 4.39 17.76 -3.08
CA GLN A 168 3.57 18.96 -2.97
C GLN A 168 2.90 19.29 -4.31
N ILE A 169 1.57 19.38 -4.34
CA ILE A 169 0.80 19.74 -5.53
C ILE A 169 0.29 21.19 -5.48
N ASP A 170 0.19 21.78 -4.28
CA ASP A 170 -0.17 23.18 -4.07
C ASP A 170 0.46 23.71 -2.79
N PRO A 171 1.42 24.65 -2.86
CA PRO A 171 2.10 25.18 -1.66
C PRO A 171 1.17 25.93 -0.70
N ASN A 172 -0.02 26.35 -1.15
CA ASN A 172 -1.04 27.01 -0.34
C ASN A 172 -2.18 26.08 0.06
N GLY A 173 -2.02 24.78 -0.18
CA GLY A 173 -3.03 23.78 0.09
C GLY A 173 -3.20 23.41 1.55
N PRO A 174 -4.09 22.47 1.86
CA PRO A 174 -4.35 22.01 3.22
C PRO A 174 -3.10 21.37 3.84
N MET A 175 -3.03 21.42 5.17
CA MET A 175 -1.95 20.81 5.94
C MET A 175 -2.02 19.29 5.84
N CYS A 176 -0.91 18.65 5.49
CA CYS A 176 -0.74 17.21 5.57
C CYS A 176 -0.45 16.77 7.02
N ALA A 177 -0.79 15.54 7.34
CA ALA A 177 -0.50 14.95 8.66
C ALA A 177 1.00 14.92 9.01
N CYS A 178 1.89 14.95 8.01
CA CYS A 178 3.35 15.04 8.22
C CYS A 178 3.82 16.42 8.67
N GLY A 179 2.97 17.45 8.68
CA GLY A 179 3.28 18.82 9.11
C GLY A 179 3.57 19.81 7.97
N GLU A 180 3.61 19.36 6.72
CA GLU A 180 3.86 20.23 5.57
C GLU A 180 2.58 20.50 4.76
N PRO A 181 2.37 21.73 4.23
CA PRO A 181 1.18 22.07 3.47
C PRO A 181 1.20 21.51 2.05
N GLY A 182 0.02 21.23 1.51
CA GLY A 182 -0.19 21.04 0.09
C GLY A 182 0.32 19.75 -0.51
N HIS A 183 0.63 18.74 0.31
CA HIS A 183 0.95 17.42 -0.14
C HIS A 183 -0.26 16.75 -0.80
N TRP A 184 -0.04 15.93 -1.82
CA TRP A 184 -1.10 15.24 -2.54
C TRP A 184 -2.05 14.45 -1.61
N GLU A 185 -1.50 13.81 -0.59
CA GLU A 185 -2.28 13.09 0.42
C GLU A 185 -3.32 13.98 1.11
N ALA A 186 -2.99 15.23 1.40
CA ALA A 186 -3.92 16.17 2.02
C ALA A 186 -5.12 16.53 1.13
N PHE A 187 -5.04 16.23 -0.19
CA PHE A 187 -6.11 16.47 -1.14
C PHE A 187 -6.86 15.20 -1.56
N ALA A 188 -6.17 14.07 -1.62
CA ALA A 188 -6.65 12.88 -2.33
C ALA A 188 -6.59 11.58 -1.51
N SER A 189 -6.47 11.66 -0.18
CA SER A 189 -6.65 10.52 0.71
C SER A 189 -8.11 10.31 1.12
N GLY A 190 -8.42 9.19 1.78
CA GLY A 190 -9.74 8.94 2.36
C GLY A 190 -10.09 9.96 3.47
N HIS A 191 -9.10 10.43 4.23
CA HIS A 191 -9.29 11.55 5.17
C HIS A 191 -9.64 12.85 4.45
N ALA A 192 -9.01 13.13 3.32
CA ALA A 192 -9.34 14.29 2.49
C ALA A 192 -10.76 14.19 1.92
N LEU A 193 -11.18 13.02 1.44
CA LEU A 193 -12.55 12.78 0.98
C LEU A 193 -13.57 13.04 2.09
N GLY A 194 -13.29 12.57 3.33
CA GLY A 194 -14.13 12.84 4.49
C GLY A 194 -14.20 14.34 4.84
N ARG A 195 -13.09 15.06 4.76
CA ARG A 195 -13.05 16.51 4.95
C ARG A 195 -13.89 17.25 3.90
N MET A 196 -13.75 16.91 2.62
CA MET A 196 -14.59 17.46 1.55
C MET A 196 -16.07 17.20 1.80
N GLY A 197 -16.42 15.98 2.27
CA GLY A 197 -17.79 15.63 2.66
C GLY A 197 -18.35 16.52 3.76
N ARG A 198 -17.56 16.79 4.82
CA ARG A 198 -17.96 17.71 5.90
C ARG A 198 -18.15 19.14 5.39
N GLU A 199 -17.24 19.65 4.58
CA GLU A 199 -17.32 20.98 3.99
C GLU A 199 -18.59 21.16 3.13
N TRP A 200 -18.91 20.15 2.31
CA TRP A 200 -20.13 20.17 1.51
C TRP A 200 -21.39 20.04 2.35
N ALA A 201 -21.40 19.16 3.37
CA ALA A 201 -22.53 18.99 4.27
C ALA A 201 -22.81 20.27 5.07
N ALA A 202 -21.78 20.91 5.62
CA ALA A 202 -21.89 22.18 6.33
C ALA A 202 -22.43 23.32 5.44
N ALA A 203 -22.10 23.28 4.13
CA ALA A 203 -22.63 24.22 3.15
C ALA A 203 -24.03 23.86 2.62
N GLY A 204 -24.67 22.79 3.12
CA GLY A 204 -25.97 22.32 2.67
C GLY A 204 -25.95 21.67 1.26
N ARG A 205 -24.76 21.33 0.72
CA ARG A 205 -24.57 20.81 -0.64
C ARG A 205 -24.60 19.28 -0.71
N ALA A 206 -24.53 18.58 0.44
CA ALA A 206 -24.43 17.12 0.51
C ALA A 206 -25.49 16.52 1.46
N PRO A 207 -26.79 16.69 1.20
CA PRO A 207 -27.84 16.16 2.08
C PRO A 207 -27.87 14.62 2.12
N GLY A 208 -27.57 13.93 1.02
CA GLY A 208 -27.48 12.47 0.97
C GLY A 208 -26.30 11.94 1.78
N VAL A 209 -25.13 12.54 1.64
CA VAL A 209 -23.94 12.20 2.47
C VAL A 209 -24.22 12.47 3.94
N LEU A 210 -24.83 13.61 4.27
CA LEU A 210 -25.18 13.97 5.66
C LEU A 210 -26.17 12.99 6.27
N ALA A 211 -27.16 12.54 5.50
CA ALA A 211 -28.12 11.54 5.96
C ALA A 211 -27.44 10.20 6.31
N ARG A 212 -26.41 9.79 5.56
CA ARG A 212 -25.58 8.59 5.84
C ARG A 212 -24.83 8.72 7.17
N ALA A 213 -24.43 9.93 7.54
CA ALA A 213 -23.77 10.23 8.82
C ALA A 213 -24.77 10.51 9.96
N GLY A 214 -26.04 10.16 9.81
CA GLY A 214 -27.07 10.36 10.84
C GLY A 214 -27.44 11.83 11.08
N GLY A 215 -27.12 12.73 10.16
CA GLY A 215 -27.37 14.16 10.26
C GLY A 215 -26.30 14.96 11.03
N ASP A 216 -25.22 14.31 11.43
CA ASP A 216 -24.08 14.95 12.10
C ASP A 216 -22.96 15.25 11.10
N VAL A 217 -22.68 16.53 10.87
CA VAL A 217 -21.62 16.99 9.96
C VAL A 217 -20.24 16.48 10.40
N GLU A 218 -19.96 16.50 11.70
CA GLU A 218 -18.65 16.10 12.22
C GLU A 218 -18.41 14.59 12.11
N ALA A 219 -19.49 13.80 12.05
CA ALA A 219 -19.41 12.35 11.84
C ALA A 219 -19.20 11.98 10.37
N VAL A 220 -19.26 12.92 9.42
CA VAL A 220 -19.06 12.61 8.00
C VAL A 220 -17.62 12.15 7.74
N THR A 221 -17.49 10.99 7.08
CA THR A 221 -16.23 10.38 6.67
C THR A 221 -16.23 10.11 5.17
N GLY A 222 -15.07 9.72 4.63
CA GLY A 222 -14.95 9.26 3.23
C GLY A 222 -15.86 8.06 2.91
N VAL A 223 -16.13 7.20 3.90
CA VAL A 223 -17.04 6.05 3.76
C VAL A 223 -18.46 6.54 3.45
N HIS A 224 -18.98 7.51 4.20
CA HIS A 224 -20.31 8.07 3.96
C HIS A 224 -20.45 8.72 2.57
N VAL A 225 -19.38 9.34 2.07
CA VAL A 225 -19.33 9.85 0.69
C VAL A 225 -19.40 8.72 -0.32
N GLY A 226 -18.58 7.68 -0.13
CA GLY A 226 -18.56 6.49 -0.98
C GLY A 226 -19.92 5.79 -1.03
N ASP A 227 -20.51 5.55 0.14
CA ASP A 227 -21.83 4.91 0.28
C ASP A 227 -22.94 5.72 -0.39
N SER A 228 -22.89 7.06 -0.27
CA SER A 228 -23.82 7.97 -0.94
C SER A 228 -23.69 7.85 -2.46
N ALA A 229 -22.47 7.90 -2.98
CA ALA A 229 -22.20 7.78 -4.41
C ALA A 229 -22.64 6.42 -4.98
N GLN A 230 -22.33 5.31 -4.28
CA GLN A 230 -22.76 3.96 -4.66
C GLN A 230 -24.28 3.79 -4.56
N GLY A 231 -24.91 4.43 -3.57
CA GLY A 231 -26.36 4.49 -3.42
C GLY A 231 -27.08 5.28 -4.52
N GLY A 232 -26.32 6.00 -5.35
CA GLY A 232 -26.83 6.73 -6.50
C GLY A 232 -27.27 8.15 -6.20
N GLU A 233 -26.98 8.66 -5.01
CA GLU A 233 -27.29 10.04 -4.64
C GLU A 233 -26.42 11.01 -5.45
N ALA A 234 -27.06 12.07 -5.95
CA ALA A 234 -26.40 13.00 -6.88
C ALA A 234 -25.26 13.79 -6.24
N ASP A 235 -25.42 14.16 -4.97
CA ASP A 235 -24.42 14.90 -4.20
C ASP A 235 -23.17 14.03 -3.88
N GLY A 236 -23.35 12.76 -3.50
CA GLY A 236 -22.26 11.83 -3.31
C GLY A 236 -21.45 11.61 -4.59
N ARG A 237 -22.12 11.46 -5.73
CA ARG A 237 -21.46 11.33 -7.04
C ARG A 237 -20.71 12.58 -7.44
N ALA A 238 -21.34 13.76 -7.31
CA ALA A 238 -20.71 15.03 -7.65
C ALA A 238 -19.45 15.30 -6.79
N LEU A 239 -19.51 14.95 -5.51
CA LEU A 239 -18.37 15.07 -4.60
C LEU A 239 -17.25 14.10 -4.98
N LEU A 240 -17.60 12.85 -5.35
CA LEU A 240 -16.64 11.85 -5.78
C LEU A 240 -15.99 12.21 -7.13
N ASP A 241 -16.73 12.87 -8.04
CA ASP A 241 -16.19 13.40 -9.29
C ASP A 241 -15.15 14.52 -9.03
N GLU A 242 -15.42 15.44 -8.08
CA GLU A 242 -14.46 16.47 -7.66
C GLU A 242 -13.23 15.85 -7.02
N TYR A 243 -13.40 14.84 -6.16
CA TYR A 243 -12.31 14.08 -5.56
C TYR A 243 -11.45 13.36 -6.61
N ALA A 244 -12.08 12.76 -7.62
CA ALA A 244 -11.39 12.06 -8.70
C ALA A 244 -10.45 13.00 -9.51
N GLU A 245 -10.81 14.29 -9.66
CA GLU A 245 -9.93 15.29 -10.25
C GLU A 245 -8.65 15.48 -9.43
N LEU A 246 -8.75 15.49 -8.09
CA LEU A 246 -7.60 15.63 -7.20
C LEU A 246 -6.72 14.38 -7.21
N VAL A 247 -7.32 13.20 -7.25
CA VAL A 247 -6.57 11.94 -7.47
C VAL A 247 -5.82 11.99 -8.79
N ALA A 248 -6.48 12.41 -9.87
CA ALA A 248 -5.89 12.46 -11.20
C ALA A 248 -4.76 13.48 -11.34
N VAL A 249 -4.74 14.56 -10.54
CA VAL A 249 -3.61 15.52 -10.50
C VAL A 249 -2.32 14.79 -10.14
N GLY A 250 -2.32 14.03 -9.05
CA GLY A 250 -1.14 13.30 -8.62
C GLY A 250 -0.75 12.18 -9.58
N LEU A 251 -1.74 11.38 -10.02
CA LEU A 251 -1.46 10.30 -10.97
C LEU A 251 -0.86 10.83 -12.28
N ALA A 252 -1.37 11.94 -12.84
CA ALA A 252 -0.83 12.53 -14.05
C ALA A 252 0.58 13.11 -13.85
N GLY A 253 0.84 13.76 -12.70
CA GLY A 253 2.16 14.25 -12.34
C GLY A 253 3.18 13.10 -12.27
N LEU A 254 2.86 12.03 -11.57
CA LEU A 254 3.72 10.85 -11.47
C LEU A 254 3.89 10.14 -12.82
N ALA A 255 2.82 10.01 -13.59
CA ALA A 255 2.89 9.38 -14.91
C ALA A 255 3.75 10.18 -15.90
N ASN A 256 3.75 11.50 -15.82
CA ASN A 256 4.64 12.33 -16.65
C ASN A 256 6.12 12.21 -16.27
N ILE A 257 6.43 11.83 -15.02
CA ILE A 257 7.80 11.61 -14.53
C ILE A 257 8.29 10.19 -14.81
N LEU A 258 7.40 9.19 -14.62
CA LEU A 258 7.80 7.78 -14.57
C LEU A 258 7.47 7.01 -15.84
N ASP A 259 6.55 7.52 -16.68
CA ASP A 259 6.03 6.88 -17.89
C ASP A 259 5.67 5.39 -17.69
N PRO A 260 4.76 5.05 -16.75
CA PRO A 260 4.44 3.66 -16.46
C PRO A 260 3.55 3.04 -17.54
N GLU A 261 3.69 1.74 -17.77
CA GLU A 261 2.77 0.95 -18.59
C GLU A 261 1.40 0.81 -17.92
N ARG A 262 1.41 0.76 -16.57
CA ARG A 262 0.23 0.51 -15.74
C ARG A 262 0.30 1.24 -14.41
N ILE A 263 -0.86 1.75 -13.98
CA ILE A 263 -1.07 2.28 -12.63
C ILE A 263 -2.04 1.34 -11.91
N VAL A 264 -1.61 0.79 -10.77
CA VAL A 264 -2.43 -0.06 -9.90
C VAL A 264 -2.93 0.78 -8.73
N ILE A 265 -4.24 0.83 -8.54
CA ILE A 265 -4.86 1.50 -7.40
C ILE A 265 -5.25 0.46 -6.36
N SER A 266 -4.78 0.64 -5.14
CA SER A 266 -5.04 -0.19 -3.97
C SER A 266 -5.63 0.64 -2.83
N GLY A 267 -5.87 0.02 -1.67
CA GLY A 267 -6.42 0.66 -0.47
C GLY A 267 -7.93 0.63 -0.42
N GLY A 268 -8.50 1.04 0.73
CA GLY A 268 -9.93 0.88 0.99
C GLY A 268 -10.85 1.60 0.00
N LEU A 269 -10.39 2.69 -0.62
CA LEU A 269 -11.22 3.40 -1.60
C LEU A 269 -11.40 2.64 -2.93
N VAL A 270 -10.57 1.64 -3.22
CA VAL A 270 -10.75 0.79 -4.43
C VAL A 270 -12.02 -0.04 -4.37
N GLU A 271 -12.57 -0.29 -3.18
CA GLU A 271 -13.84 -1.00 -2.96
C GLU A 271 -15.03 -0.27 -3.62
N LEU A 272 -14.90 1.02 -3.92
CA LEU A 272 -15.89 1.78 -4.67
C LEU A 272 -15.95 1.36 -6.16
N GLY A 273 -15.00 0.56 -6.64
CA GLY A 273 -14.95 0.05 -7.99
C GLY A 273 -15.00 1.14 -9.05
N ASP A 274 -15.79 0.93 -10.10
CA ASP A 274 -15.91 1.92 -11.18
C ASP A 274 -16.66 3.21 -10.77
N THR A 275 -17.35 3.24 -9.62
CA THR A 275 -17.89 4.48 -9.07
C THR A 275 -16.78 5.51 -8.80
N LEU A 276 -15.59 5.05 -8.39
CA LEU A 276 -14.39 5.88 -8.23
C LEU A 276 -13.48 5.81 -9.47
N LEU A 277 -13.16 4.62 -9.96
CA LEU A 277 -12.12 4.45 -10.96
C LEU A 277 -12.51 5.00 -12.34
N ALA A 278 -13.79 4.99 -12.71
CA ALA A 278 -14.21 5.57 -13.99
C ALA A 278 -13.99 7.09 -14.05
N PRO A 279 -14.45 7.90 -13.07
CA PRO A 279 -14.14 9.34 -13.06
C PRO A 279 -12.63 9.61 -12.91
N VAL A 280 -11.87 8.82 -12.15
CA VAL A 280 -10.40 8.96 -12.04
C VAL A 280 -9.74 8.75 -13.41
N ARG A 281 -10.10 7.68 -14.14
CA ARG A 281 -9.59 7.42 -15.51
C ARG A 281 -9.92 8.56 -16.47
N ALA A 282 -11.15 9.08 -16.40
CA ALA A 282 -11.58 10.19 -17.25
C ALA A 282 -10.82 11.48 -16.94
N ALA A 283 -10.64 11.81 -15.66
CA ALA A 283 -9.87 12.98 -15.22
C ALA A 283 -8.39 12.84 -15.58
N PHE A 284 -7.79 11.67 -15.38
CA PHE A 284 -6.41 11.36 -15.76
C PHE A 284 -6.16 11.55 -17.26
N ALA A 285 -7.05 11.00 -18.12
CA ALA A 285 -6.92 11.12 -19.58
C ALA A 285 -6.94 12.57 -20.08
N ARG A 286 -7.60 13.48 -19.34
CA ARG A 286 -7.60 14.92 -19.67
C ARG A 286 -6.34 15.66 -19.20
N ARG A 287 -5.64 15.12 -18.18
CA ARG A 287 -4.52 15.78 -17.49
C ARG A 287 -3.15 15.31 -17.96
N ILE A 288 -3.06 14.05 -18.39
CA ILE A 288 -1.78 13.50 -18.81
C ILE A 288 -1.27 14.22 -20.07
N GLU A 289 -0.01 14.65 -20.04
CA GLU A 289 0.61 15.33 -21.17
C GLU A 289 0.68 14.41 -22.39
N GLY A 290 0.36 14.95 -23.56
CA GLY A 290 0.46 14.22 -24.83
C GLY A 290 -0.51 13.04 -24.95
N SER A 291 -1.66 13.05 -24.28
CA SER A 291 -2.64 11.95 -24.26
C SER A 291 -3.07 11.44 -25.65
N ALA A 292 -3.03 12.30 -26.66
CA ALA A 292 -3.36 11.94 -28.06
C ALA A 292 -2.20 11.23 -28.80
N TYR A 293 -0.99 11.25 -28.28
CA TYR A 293 0.23 10.81 -28.96
C TYR A 293 0.99 9.70 -28.24
N ARG A 294 0.64 9.42 -26.99
CA ARG A 294 1.28 8.38 -26.19
C ARG A 294 0.40 7.13 -26.09
N PRO A 295 0.98 5.95 -25.88
CA PRO A 295 0.21 4.76 -25.52
C PRO A 295 -0.68 5.02 -24.30
N ARG A 296 -1.84 4.38 -24.27
CA ARG A 296 -2.73 4.48 -23.11
C ARG A 296 -2.07 3.83 -21.90
N ILE A 297 -2.08 4.54 -20.77
CA ILE A 297 -1.70 4.00 -19.48
C ILE A 297 -2.96 3.42 -18.84
N ASP A 298 -2.95 2.13 -18.51
CA ASP A 298 -4.06 1.48 -17.85
C ASP A 298 -4.05 1.78 -16.36
N ILE A 299 -5.20 2.28 -15.85
CA ILE A 299 -5.46 2.41 -14.41
C ILE A 299 -6.38 1.28 -14.00
N VAL A 300 -5.87 0.36 -13.18
CA VAL A 300 -6.54 -0.87 -12.77
C VAL A 300 -6.61 -0.98 -11.25
N PRO A 301 -7.64 -1.64 -10.70
CA PRO A 301 -7.63 -1.98 -9.28
C PRO A 301 -6.56 -3.04 -8.98
N ALA A 302 -6.04 -3.03 -7.76
CA ALA A 302 -5.20 -4.09 -7.22
C ALA A 302 -5.92 -5.44 -7.25
N ALA A 303 -5.21 -6.51 -7.58
CA ALA A 303 -5.79 -7.84 -7.67
C ALA A 303 -5.69 -8.65 -6.37
N LEU A 304 -4.69 -8.34 -5.53
CA LEU A 304 -4.41 -9.09 -4.30
C LEU A 304 -5.13 -8.50 -3.07
N GLY A 305 -5.73 -7.32 -3.20
CA GLY A 305 -6.47 -6.68 -2.11
C GLY A 305 -5.62 -6.50 -0.85
N GLU A 306 -6.19 -6.83 0.30
CA GLU A 306 -5.53 -6.75 1.59
C GLU A 306 -4.36 -7.75 1.76
N GLN A 307 -4.24 -8.75 0.90
CA GLN A 307 -3.19 -9.75 0.96
C GLN A 307 -1.91 -9.33 0.25
N ALA A 308 -1.94 -8.21 -0.49
CA ALA A 308 -0.82 -7.74 -1.30
C ALA A 308 0.48 -7.59 -0.48
N GLY A 309 0.40 -7.00 0.73
CA GLY A 309 1.54 -6.84 1.64
C GLY A 309 2.15 -8.18 2.05
N VAL A 310 1.32 -9.12 2.50
CA VAL A 310 1.76 -10.46 2.91
C VAL A 310 2.37 -11.24 1.74
N ILE A 311 1.68 -11.28 0.60
CA ILE A 311 2.15 -12.00 -0.59
C ILE A 311 3.47 -11.39 -1.11
N GLY A 312 3.56 -10.07 -1.15
CA GLY A 312 4.74 -9.37 -1.62
C GLY A 312 5.93 -9.52 -0.68
N ALA A 313 5.72 -9.43 0.63
CA ALA A 313 6.74 -9.68 1.63
C ALA A 313 7.27 -11.13 1.54
N ALA A 314 6.37 -12.12 1.42
CA ALA A 314 6.76 -13.52 1.22
C ALA A 314 7.54 -13.73 -0.08
N ALA A 315 7.09 -13.12 -1.18
CA ALA A 315 7.81 -13.18 -2.45
C ALA A 315 9.21 -12.56 -2.31
N ARG A 316 9.33 -11.48 -1.53
CA ARG A 316 10.62 -10.83 -1.28
C ARG A 316 11.56 -11.70 -0.45
N ALA A 317 11.06 -12.43 0.55
CA ALA A 317 11.86 -13.40 1.31
C ALA A 317 12.41 -14.53 0.45
N ARG A 318 11.66 -14.91 -0.60
CA ARG A 318 12.08 -15.95 -1.55
C ARG A 318 13.25 -15.54 -2.42
N ASP A 319 13.41 -14.23 -2.68
CA ASP A 319 14.51 -13.68 -3.47
C ASP A 319 15.84 -13.62 -2.69
N LEU A 320 15.84 -13.99 -1.39
CA LEU A 320 17.06 -14.11 -0.61
C LEU A 320 17.86 -15.33 -1.08
N GLU A 321 19.10 -15.11 -1.52
CA GLU A 321 20.03 -16.18 -1.79
C GLU A 321 20.43 -16.88 -0.47
N PRO A 322 20.70 -18.21 -0.48
CA PRO A 322 21.20 -18.90 0.70
C PRO A 322 22.50 -18.26 1.20
N GLY A 323 22.47 -17.70 2.41
CA GLY A 323 23.61 -17.00 3.02
C GLY A 323 23.59 -15.47 2.86
N GLU A 324 22.63 -14.90 2.15
CA GLU A 324 22.42 -13.45 2.16
C GLU A 324 21.82 -12.99 3.49
N SER A 325 22.35 -11.88 4.01
CA SER A 325 21.93 -11.29 5.29
C SER A 325 20.61 -10.54 5.24
N GLY A 326 19.89 -10.57 4.12
CA GLY A 326 18.68 -9.76 3.90
C GLY A 326 18.97 -8.27 3.64
N VAL A 327 20.24 -7.89 3.55
CA VAL A 327 20.68 -6.55 3.14
C VAL A 327 20.56 -6.41 1.62
N TRP A 328 20.07 -5.28 1.15
CA TRP A 328 19.94 -4.99 -0.26
C TRP A 328 21.32 -4.91 -0.94
N THR A 329 21.67 -5.90 -1.73
CA THR A 329 22.84 -5.79 -2.61
C THR A 329 22.58 -4.76 -3.71
N LYS A 330 23.62 -4.03 -4.12
CA LYS A 330 23.58 -2.93 -5.10
C LYS A 330 23.15 -3.37 -6.49
#